data_9e4d45fdec39ed13dbb7df34c7bb2c88
#
_entry.id   9e4d45fdec39ed13dbb7df34c7bb2c88
#
_cell.length_a   1.000
_cell.length_b   1.000
_cell.length_c   1.000
_cell.angle_alpha   90.00
_cell.angle_beta   90.00
_cell.angle_gamma   90.00
#
_symmetry.space_group_name_H-M   'P 1'
#
loop_
_entity.id
_entity.type
_entity.pdbx_description
1 polymer ?
#
loop_
_entity_poly.entity_id
_entity_poly.type
_entity_poly.pdbx_seq_one_letter_code
_entity_poly.pdbx_strand_id
1 'polypeptide(L)'
;MKYKIEKNTVQETLILPLYSRKLCTELYPNLYRDETAVRLIDQIDYDFSEAEKNSRSLMQRFGALEVAMRQNDLAIEVQEYLKTHPCAAVVNLGCGLDNTGRACDNGSCKIYNLDFPNVIALRQQLLPAGLREQNIPCDLKDPAWFDKIDASGVFYYFLTEQVKALVQAMADAFPGSMLVFDAANRTAVKMIAKTWLRTAKIKDVGAYFAVSDAKSELSPWDSRLQVSSRGYMLGYSDLKDPSVSGFFRFLARVGDGGMKMQIVKIGFGGKE
;
A
#
# COMPACT_ATOMS: atom_id res chain seq x y z
N MET A 1 14.54 -4.02 24.47
CA MET A 1 15.53 -3.26 23.66
C MET A 1 14.76 -2.69 22.47
N LYS A 2 14.90 -1.39 22.16
CA LYS A 2 14.25 -0.78 20.99
C LYS A 2 15.13 -0.98 19.75
N TYR A 3 14.50 -1.17 18.59
CA TYR A 3 15.18 -1.30 17.31
C TYR A 3 15.53 0.08 16.74
N LYS A 4 16.79 0.31 16.41
CA LYS A 4 17.25 1.56 15.84
C LYS A 4 17.07 1.57 14.32
N ILE A 5 16.35 2.56 13.82
CA ILE A 5 16.14 2.78 12.39
C ILE A 5 17.40 3.40 11.76
N GLU A 6 17.81 2.87 10.63
CA GLU A 6 18.89 3.45 9.82
C GLU A 6 18.38 4.71 9.11
N LYS A 7 18.91 5.88 9.55
CA LYS A 7 18.53 7.18 8.95
C LYS A 7 19.08 7.31 7.52
N ASN A 8 18.37 8.07 6.68
CA ASN A 8 18.68 8.28 5.27
C ASN A 8 18.70 6.99 4.42
N THR A 9 17.96 5.97 4.85
CA THR A 9 17.76 4.72 4.11
C THR A 9 16.28 4.49 3.83
N VAL A 10 15.96 3.44 3.06
CA VAL A 10 14.58 3.00 2.82
C VAL A 10 13.86 2.68 4.13
N GLN A 11 14.56 2.23 5.19
CA GLN A 11 13.94 1.97 6.49
C GLN A 11 13.26 3.22 7.08
N GLU A 12 13.85 4.40 6.90
CA GLU A 12 13.24 5.65 7.41
C GLU A 12 11.92 5.99 6.71
N THR A 13 11.75 5.58 5.45
CA THR A 13 10.48 5.80 4.72
C THR A 13 9.31 5.01 5.28
N LEU A 14 9.59 3.91 5.99
CA LEU A 14 8.56 3.05 6.60
C LEU A 14 7.92 3.68 7.83
N ILE A 15 8.63 4.65 8.45
CA ILE A 15 8.20 5.25 9.72
C ILE A 15 6.96 6.12 9.54
N LEU A 16 6.87 6.88 8.45
CA LEU A 16 5.74 7.78 8.22
C LEU A 16 4.41 7.02 8.03
N PRO A 17 4.32 6.00 7.16
CA PRO A 17 3.09 5.20 7.05
C PRO A 17 2.75 4.47 8.35
N LEU A 18 3.75 3.95 9.06
CA LEU A 18 3.55 3.26 10.34
C LEU A 18 2.96 4.20 11.39
N TYR A 19 3.56 5.40 11.55
CA TYR A 19 3.05 6.43 12.48
C TYR A 19 1.65 6.92 12.09
N SER A 20 1.38 7.09 10.80
CA SER A 20 0.07 7.49 10.29
C SER A 20 -1.01 6.48 10.65
N ARG A 21 -0.73 5.18 10.53
CA ARG A 21 -1.67 4.11 10.92
C ARG A 21 -1.92 4.07 12.44
N LYS A 22 -0.87 4.22 13.25
CA LYS A 22 -1.01 4.41 14.70
C LYS A 22 -1.92 5.60 15.00
N LEU A 23 -1.61 6.77 14.43
CA LEU A 23 -2.38 7.99 14.67
C LEU A 23 -3.84 7.84 14.22
N CYS A 24 -4.10 7.19 13.09
CA CYS A 24 -5.46 6.90 12.64
C CYS A 24 -6.21 5.99 13.61
N THR A 25 -5.55 4.95 14.12
CA THR A 25 -6.11 4.03 15.13
C THR A 25 -6.52 4.78 16.40
N GLU A 26 -5.72 5.77 16.83
CA GLU A 26 -6.01 6.57 18.02
C GLU A 26 -7.13 7.61 17.79
N LEU A 27 -7.16 8.23 16.60
CA LEU A 27 -8.12 9.31 16.31
C LEU A 27 -9.46 8.80 15.78
N TYR A 28 -9.49 7.65 15.09
CA TYR A 28 -10.66 7.13 14.38
C TYR A 28 -10.88 5.63 14.65
N PRO A 29 -10.95 5.20 15.92
CA PRO A 29 -10.94 3.77 16.29
C PRO A 29 -12.16 2.98 15.80
N ASN A 30 -13.23 3.65 15.38
CA ASN A 30 -14.42 3.01 14.80
C ASN A 30 -14.30 2.77 13.30
N LEU A 31 -13.37 3.48 12.62
CA LEU A 31 -13.13 3.34 11.18
C LEU A 31 -11.94 2.44 10.88
N TYR A 32 -10.90 2.53 11.70
CA TYR A 32 -9.66 1.83 11.45
C TYR A 32 -8.98 1.42 12.75
N ARG A 33 -8.49 0.18 12.80
CA ARG A 33 -7.69 -0.33 13.92
C ARG A 33 -6.48 -1.11 13.42
N ASP A 34 -5.31 -0.68 13.84
CA ASP A 34 -4.04 -1.36 13.61
C ASP A 34 -3.21 -1.40 14.90
N GLU A 35 -3.56 -2.32 15.78
CA GLU A 35 -2.83 -2.57 17.03
C GLU A 35 -1.37 -2.99 16.77
N THR A 36 -1.09 -3.51 15.58
CA THR A 36 0.27 -3.84 15.16
C THR A 36 1.08 -2.57 14.98
N ALA A 37 0.55 -1.56 14.30
CA ALA A 37 1.23 -0.28 14.15
C ALA A 37 1.49 0.41 15.49
N VAL A 38 0.51 0.40 16.40
CA VAL A 38 0.66 0.93 17.76
C VAL A 38 1.82 0.25 18.48
N ARG A 39 1.83 -1.08 18.52
CA ARG A 39 2.89 -1.87 19.18
C ARG A 39 4.26 -1.66 18.54
N LEU A 40 4.35 -1.58 17.21
CA LEU A 40 5.61 -1.43 16.50
C LEU A 40 6.28 -0.08 16.77
N ILE A 41 5.50 1.01 16.85
CA ILE A 41 6.03 2.33 17.20
C ILE A 41 6.73 2.31 18.56
N ASP A 42 6.22 1.57 19.54
CA ASP A 42 6.83 1.46 20.87
C ASP A 42 8.15 0.66 20.85
N GLN A 43 8.35 -0.21 19.86
CA GLN A 43 9.54 -1.03 19.69
C GLN A 43 10.66 -0.36 18.89
N ILE A 44 10.38 0.80 18.28
CA ILE A 44 11.31 1.52 17.42
C ILE A 44 12.01 2.63 18.22
N ASP A 45 13.33 2.71 18.09
CA ASP A 45 14.16 3.81 18.56
C ASP A 45 14.28 4.86 17.45
N TYR A 46 13.31 5.76 17.40
CA TYR A 46 13.25 6.86 16.45
C TYR A 46 12.66 8.09 17.16
N ASP A 47 13.10 9.28 16.80
CA ASP A 47 12.60 10.52 17.34
C ASP A 47 11.26 10.92 16.67
N PHE A 48 10.16 10.63 17.35
CA PHE A 48 8.80 10.97 16.91
C PHE A 48 8.34 12.37 17.34
N SER A 49 9.17 13.16 18.03
CA SER A 49 8.77 14.44 18.62
C SER A 49 8.18 15.43 17.62
N GLU A 50 8.73 15.48 16.40
CA GLU A 50 8.19 16.33 15.33
C GLU A 50 6.84 15.82 14.82
N ALA A 51 6.70 14.51 14.63
CA ALA A 51 5.45 13.88 14.23
C ALA A 51 4.35 14.07 15.29
N GLU A 52 4.69 13.92 16.56
CA GLU A 52 3.79 14.13 17.70
C GLU A 52 3.35 15.60 17.81
N LYS A 53 4.27 16.55 17.68
CA LYS A 53 3.96 17.98 17.66
C LYS A 53 2.99 18.33 16.54
N ASN A 54 3.16 17.73 15.37
CA ASN A 54 2.32 17.98 14.20
C ASN A 54 1.03 17.14 14.18
N SER A 55 0.89 16.13 15.05
CA SER A 55 -0.25 15.21 15.09
C SER A 55 -1.62 15.88 15.25
N ARG A 56 -1.64 17.07 15.84
CA ARG A 56 -2.86 17.90 16.02
C ARG A 56 -3.21 18.72 14.77
N SER A 57 -2.32 18.87 13.81
CA SER A 57 -2.60 19.64 12.58
C SER A 57 -3.65 18.94 11.73
N LEU A 58 -4.50 19.73 11.06
CA LEU A 58 -5.53 19.18 10.16
C LEU A 58 -4.93 18.32 9.04
N MET A 59 -3.78 18.75 8.48
CA MET A 59 -3.11 18.03 7.39
C MET A 59 -2.57 16.68 7.86
N GLN A 60 -1.94 16.61 9.03
CA GLN A 60 -1.43 15.35 9.57
C GLN A 60 -2.56 14.37 9.91
N ARG A 61 -3.65 14.87 10.48
CA ARG A 61 -4.83 14.07 10.80
C ARG A 61 -5.51 13.54 9.55
N PHE A 62 -5.64 14.36 8.50
CA PHE A 62 -6.19 13.92 7.21
C PHE A 62 -5.24 12.93 6.52
N GLY A 63 -3.93 13.19 6.50
CA GLY A 63 -2.96 12.27 5.94
C GLY A 63 -2.92 10.92 6.67
N ALA A 64 -3.10 10.89 7.98
CA ALA A 64 -3.21 9.64 8.74
C ALA A 64 -4.47 8.85 8.33
N LEU A 65 -5.61 9.53 8.18
CA LEU A 65 -6.84 8.93 7.68
C LEU A 65 -6.66 8.38 6.26
N GLU A 66 -6.06 9.15 5.37
CA GLU A 66 -5.79 8.77 3.98
C GLU A 66 -4.93 7.50 3.90
N VAL A 67 -3.80 7.46 4.60
CA VAL A 67 -2.89 6.29 4.61
C VAL A 67 -3.57 5.05 5.14
N ALA A 68 -4.35 5.17 6.21
CA ALA A 68 -5.04 4.06 6.84
C ALA A 68 -6.19 3.53 5.97
N MET A 69 -7.03 4.41 5.42
CA MET A 69 -8.14 4.02 4.57
C MET A 69 -7.65 3.38 3.26
N ARG A 70 -6.56 3.88 2.67
CA ARG A 70 -5.94 3.26 1.51
C ARG A 70 -5.54 1.80 1.77
N GLN A 71 -4.90 1.53 2.91
CA GLN A 71 -4.53 0.16 3.28
C GLN A 71 -5.77 -0.71 3.50
N ASN A 72 -6.78 -0.18 4.18
CA ASN A 72 -8.05 -0.87 4.39
C ASN A 72 -8.75 -1.22 3.08
N ASP A 73 -8.79 -0.29 2.13
CA ASP A 73 -9.47 -0.46 0.86
C ASP A 73 -8.76 -1.48 -0.04
N LEU A 74 -7.42 -1.51 -0.02
CA LEU A 74 -6.64 -2.59 -0.63
C LEU A 74 -6.95 -3.95 0.00
N ALA A 75 -7.02 -4.01 1.33
CA ALA A 75 -7.36 -5.25 2.04
C ALA A 75 -8.77 -5.74 1.69
N ILE A 76 -9.75 -4.85 1.53
CA ILE A 76 -11.12 -5.21 1.10
C ILE A 76 -11.10 -5.90 -0.27
N GLU A 77 -10.37 -5.36 -1.26
CA GLU A 77 -10.29 -5.99 -2.58
C GLU A 77 -9.65 -7.39 -2.53
N VAL A 78 -8.61 -7.56 -1.72
CA VAL A 78 -8.00 -8.88 -1.51
C VAL A 78 -8.98 -9.84 -0.82
N GLN A 79 -9.69 -9.39 0.22
CA GLN A 79 -10.67 -10.20 0.92
C GLN A 79 -11.85 -10.60 0.00
N GLU A 80 -12.31 -9.70 -0.88
CA GLU A 80 -13.34 -10.02 -1.87
C GLU A 80 -12.85 -11.10 -2.85
N TYR A 81 -11.62 -11.01 -3.32
CA TYR A 81 -11.02 -12.06 -4.17
C TYR A 81 -10.93 -13.41 -3.45
N LEU A 82 -10.52 -13.41 -2.19
CA LEU A 82 -10.40 -14.61 -1.37
C LEU A 82 -11.74 -15.32 -1.09
N LYS A 83 -12.89 -14.65 -1.22
CA LYS A 83 -14.22 -15.29 -1.10
C LYS A 83 -14.43 -16.36 -2.18
N THR A 84 -13.91 -16.13 -3.37
CA THR A 84 -14.01 -17.05 -4.51
C THR A 84 -12.76 -17.90 -4.71
N HIS A 85 -11.62 -17.49 -4.14
CA HIS A 85 -10.32 -18.17 -4.25
C HIS A 85 -9.67 -18.36 -2.86
N PRO A 86 -10.28 -19.12 -1.95
CA PRO A 86 -9.88 -19.15 -0.54
C PRO A 86 -8.45 -19.65 -0.29
N CYS A 87 -7.90 -20.46 -1.17
CA CYS A 87 -6.53 -20.99 -1.09
C CYS A 87 -5.51 -20.19 -1.90
N ALA A 88 -5.89 -19.02 -2.42
CA ALA A 88 -4.98 -18.21 -3.23
C ALA A 88 -3.76 -17.75 -2.43
N ALA A 89 -2.68 -17.45 -3.15
CA ALA A 89 -1.55 -16.76 -2.60
C ALA A 89 -1.82 -15.23 -2.57
N VAL A 90 -1.63 -14.61 -1.42
CA VAL A 90 -1.68 -13.16 -1.22
C VAL A 90 -0.26 -12.65 -1.20
N VAL A 91 0.10 -11.80 -2.15
CA VAL A 91 1.45 -11.26 -2.26
C VAL A 91 1.45 -9.76 -1.99
N ASN A 92 2.14 -9.37 -0.93
CA ASN A 92 2.31 -7.99 -0.50
C ASN A 92 3.66 -7.47 -0.99
N LEU A 93 3.67 -6.77 -2.12
CA LEU A 93 4.88 -6.21 -2.71
C LEU A 93 5.19 -4.84 -2.10
N GLY A 94 6.45 -4.65 -1.69
CA GLY A 94 6.83 -3.45 -0.94
C GLY A 94 6.18 -3.43 0.44
N CYS A 95 6.16 -4.57 1.10
CA CYS A 95 5.38 -4.80 2.33
C CYS A 95 5.80 -3.93 3.51
N GLY A 96 7.02 -3.41 3.52
CA GLY A 96 7.49 -2.59 4.63
C GLY A 96 7.20 -3.20 6.00
N LEU A 97 6.61 -2.39 6.87
CA LEU A 97 6.12 -2.80 8.19
C LEU A 97 4.59 -2.85 8.25
N ASP A 98 3.92 -3.04 7.11
CA ASP A 98 2.47 -3.20 7.14
C ASP A 98 2.03 -4.63 7.51
N ASN A 99 0.77 -4.77 7.88
CA ASN A 99 0.15 -6.04 8.23
C ASN A 99 -1.00 -6.43 7.29
N THR A 100 -1.08 -5.84 6.10
CA THR A 100 -2.19 -6.05 5.14
C THR A 100 -2.38 -7.52 4.83
N GLY A 101 -1.30 -8.28 4.60
CA GLY A 101 -1.39 -9.72 4.38
C GLY A 101 -2.10 -10.44 5.53
N ARG A 102 -1.72 -10.16 6.78
CA ARG A 102 -2.38 -10.75 7.97
C ARG A 102 -3.83 -10.34 8.12
N ALA A 103 -4.15 -9.09 7.80
CA ALA A 103 -5.52 -8.61 7.85
C ALA A 103 -6.43 -9.32 6.83
N CYS A 104 -5.83 -9.89 5.78
CA CYS A 104 -6.53 -10.67 4.75
C CYS A 104 -6.52 -12.18 5.03
N ASP A 105 -5.83 -12.67 6.06
CA ASP A 105 -5.69 -14.10 6.33
C ASP A 105 -7.05 -14.75 6.65
N ASN A 106 -7.53 -15.57 5.74
CA ASN A 106 -8.79 -16.32 5.87
C ASN A 106 -8.61 -17.73 6.47
N GLY A 107 -7.41 -18.06 6.94
CA GLY A 107 -7.09 -19.39 7.49
C GLY A 107 -6.66 -20.43 6.44
N SER A 108 -6.75 -20.13 5.14
CA SER A 108 -6.44 -21.06 4.04
C SER A 108 -5.46 -20.49 3.03
N CYS A 109 -5.41 -19.17 2.86
CA CYS A 109 -4.49 -18.51 1.92
C CYS A 109 -3.03 -18.58 2.42
N LYS A 110 -2.11 -18.51 1.47
CA LYS A 110 -0.68 -18.28 1.74
C LYS A 110 -0.36 -16.80 1.60
N ILE A 111 0.53 -16.27 2.43
CA ILE A 111 0.87 -14.86 2.44
C ILE A 111 2.37 -14.71 2.20
N TYR A 112 2.73 -13.91 1.21
CA TYR A 112 4.10 -13.61 0.84
C TYR A 112 4.34 -12.11 0.98
N ASN A 113 5.28 -11.73 1.85
CA ASN A 113 5.66 -10.33 2.07
C ASN A 113 7.02 -10.09 1.40
N LEU A 114 7.03 -9.24 0.39
CA LEU A 114 8.21 -8.96 -0.43
C LEU A 114 8.68 -7.52 -0.23
N ASP A 115 9.98 -7.36 -0.02
CA ASP A 115 10.64 -6.05 0.02
C ASP A 115 12.16 -6.21 -0.11
N PHE A 116 12.87 -5.10 -0.14
CA PHE A 116 14.33 -5.10 -0.13
C PHE A 116 14.91 -5.89 1.04
N PRO A 117 16.10 -6.52 0.89
CA PRO A 117 16.70 -7.35 1.93
C PRO A 117 16.84 -6.69 3.30
N ASN A 118 17.19 -5.40 3.34
CA ASN A 118 17.32 -4.64 4.60
C ASN A 118 15.95 -4.34 5.25
N VAL A 119 14.89 -4.19 4.46
CA VAL A 119 13.52 -4.03 4.95
C VAL A 119 12.98 -5.36 5.50
N ILE A 120 13.19 -6.45 4.77
CA ILE A 120 12.79 -7.78 5.24
C ILE A 120 13.55 -8.18 6.51
N ALA A 121 14.85 -7.87 6.63
CA ALA A 121 15.60 -8.09 7.84
C ALA A 121 15.02 -7.33 9.05
N LEU A 122 14.62 -6.07 8.87
CA LEU A 122 13.91 -5.27 9.87
C LEU A 122 12.55 -5.90 10.21
N ARG A 123 11.74 -6.22 9.17
CA ARG A 123 10.44 -6.85 9.34
C ARG A 123 10.53 -8.15 10.12
N GLN A 124 11.52 -9.00 9.84
CA GLN A 124 11.68 -10.27 10.51
C GLN A 124 11.91 -10.13 12.03
N GLN A 125 12.50 -9.03 12.46
CA GLN A 125 12.73 -8.74 13.88
C GLN A 125 11.49 -8.13 14.56
N LEU A 126 10.82 -7.20 13.91
CA LEU A 126 9.70 -6.44 14.48
C LEU A 126 8.33 -7.11 14.24
N LEU A 127 8.18 -7.81 13.12
CA LEU A 127 6.96 -8.43 12.65
C LEU A 127 7.26 -9.78 12.00
N PRO A 128 7.76 -10.79 12.77
CA PRO A 128 8.13 -12.09 12.24
C PRO A 128 6.94 -12.76 11.54
N ALA A 129 7.24 -13.51 10.47
CA ALA A 129 6.25 -14.23 9.69
C ALA A 129 5.47 -15.25 10.53
N GLY A 130 4.16 -15.33 10.32
CA GLY A 130 3.28 -16.32 10.91
C GLY A 130 3.33 -17.67 10.16
N LEU A 131 2.49 -18.62 10.59
CA LEU A 131 2.48 -19.99 10.03
C LEU A 131 2.21 -20.05 8.51
N ARG A 132 1.39 -19.13 7.99
CA ARG A 132 1.04 -19.05 6.57
C ARG A 132 1.72 -17.89 5.85
N GLU A 133 2.65 -17.23 6.52
CA GLU A 133 3.39 -16.10 5.97
C GLU A 133 4.82 -16.48 5.62
N GLN A 134 5.35 -15.89 4.57
CA GLN A 134 6.75 -15.95 4.21
C GLN A 134 7.25 -14.53 3.89
N ASN A 135 8.37 -14.14 4.49
CA ASN A 135 9.05 -12.89 4.18
C ASN A 135 10.16 -13.18 3.16
N ILE A 136 10.09 -12.57 1.98
CA ILE A 136 10.99 -12.82 0.86
C ILE A 136 11.80 -11.57 0.54
N PRO A 137 13.11 -11.58 0.77
CA PRO A 137 13.98 -10.49 0.34
C PRO A 137 14.17 -10.53 -1.18
N CYS A 138 13.86 -9.41 -1.87
CA CYS A 138 14.06 -9.27 -3.31
C CYS A 138 14.12 -7.80 -3.73
N ASP A 139 14.67 -7.55 -4.92
CA ASP A 139 14.40 -6.34 -5.68
C ASP A 139 13.19 -6.61 -6.58
N LEU A 140 12.12 -5.85 -6.44
CA LEU A 140 10.89 -6.04 -7.23
C LEU A 140 11.09 -5.76 -8.73
N LYS A 141 12.21 -5.14 -9.11
CA LYS A 141 12.60 -4.95 -10.52
C LYS A 141 13.16 -6.20 -11.17
N ASP A 142 13.66 -7.15 -10.37
CA ASP A 142 14.16 -8.44 -10.85
C ASP A 142 13.03 -9.47 -10.83
N PRO A 143 12.53 -9.96 -11.99
CA PRO A 143 11.43 -10.91 -12.05
C PRO A 143 11.73 -12.27 -11.41
N ALA A 144 12.96 -12.56 -11.00
CA ALA A 144 13.32 -13.80 -10.33
C ALA A 144 12.52 -14.08 -9.03
N TRP A 145 11.81 -13.10 -8.49
CA TRP A 145 10.89 -13.34 -7.38
C TRP A 145 9.62 -14.10 -7.82
N PHE A 146 9.27 -14.11 -9.11
CA PHE A 146 8.13 -14.90 -9.63
C PHE A 146 8.27 -16.38 -9.30
N ASP A 147 9.48 -16.93 -9.42
CA ASP A 147 9.77 -18.34 -9.13
C ASP A 147 9.59 -18.72 -7.64
N LYS A 148 9.50 -17.72 -6.77
CA LYS A 148 9.35 -17.92 -5.32
C LYS A 148 7.91 -17.83 -4.85
N ILE A 149 6.99 -17.48 -5.75
CA ILE A 149 5.62 -17.15 -5.40
C ILE A 149 4.63 -17.67 -6.42
N ASP A 150 3.48 -18.05 -5.87
CA ASP A 150 2.26 -18.26 -6.66
C ASP A 150 1.38 -17.00 -6.54
N ALA A 151 1.72 -15.83 -7.13
CA ALA A 151 0.86 -14.63 -7.36
C ALA A 151 1.34 -13.21 -6.90
N SER A 152 0.66 -12.16 -7.11
CA SER A 152 0.80 -10.76 -7.55
C SER A 152 0.66 -9.60 -6.50
N GLY A 153 1.01 -8.38 -6.79
CA GLY A 153 1.56 -7.26 -6.32
C GLY A 153 1.27 -5.78 -6.14
N VAL A 154 2.18 -4.78 -5.93
CA VAL A 154 1.99 -3.32 -5.67
C VAL A 154 3.10 -2.42 -6.26
N PHE A 155 2.78 -1.16 -6.78
CA PHE A 155 3.73 -0.38 -7.58
C PHE A 155 3.67 1.16 -7.51
N TYR A 156 4.30 1.88 -6.60
CA TYR A 156 4.38 3.35 -6.67
C TYR A 156 5.70 3.96 -7.16
N TYR A 157 6.82 3.29 -6.96
CA TYR A 157 8.15 3.90 -7.12
C TYR A 157 8.81 3.60 -8.47
N PHE A 158 8.04 3.15 -9.46
CA PHE A 158 8.54 2.74 -10.76
C PHE A 158 8.25 3.77 -11.85
N LEU A 159 9.06 3.77 -12.90
CA LEU A 159 8.71 4.43 -14.14
C LEU A 159 7.55 3.70 -14.82
N THR A 160 6.70 4.42 -15.54
CA THR A 160 5.52 3.84 -16.22
C THR A 160 5.88 2.61 -17.08
N GLU A 161 7.00 2.69 -17.82
CA GLU A 161 7.47 1.56 -18.66
C GLU A 161 7.90 0.35 -17.82
N GLN A 162 8.46 0.56 -16.64
CA GLN A 162 8.81 -0.52 -15.71
C GLN A 162 7.56 -1.20 -15.16
N VAL A 163 6.54 -0.42 -14.78
CA VAL A 163 5.24 -0.95 -14.33
C VAL A 163 4.58 -1.75 -15.44
N LYS A 164 4.57 -1.20 -16.68
CA LYS A 164 4.01 -1.89 -17.83
C LYS A 164 4.70 -3.22 -18.09
N ALA A 165 6.02 -3.25 -18.15
CA ALA A 165 6.79 -4.46 -18.36
C ALA A 165 6.50 -5.50 -17.28
N LEU A 166 6.40 -5.08 -16.02
CA LEU A 166 6.11 -5.97 -14.90
C LEU A 166 4.67 -6.50 -14.96
N VAL A 167 3.67 -5.67 -15.27
CA VAL A 167 2.27 -6.10 -15.45
C VAL A 167 2.14 -7.13 -16.59
N GLN A 168 2.85 -6.92 -17.71
CA GLN A 168 2.88 -7.86 -18.82
C GLN A 168 3.54 -9.18 -18.41
N ALA A 169 4.68 -9.15 -17.73
CA ALA A 169 5.34 -10.33 -17.20
C ALA A 169 4.46 -11.11 -16.19
N MET A 170 3.72 -10.38 -15.35
CA MET A 170 2.75 -10.99 -14.43
C MET A 170 1.56 -11.64 -15.16
N ALA A 171 1.07 -11.04 -16.24
CA ALA A 171 0.01 -11.63 -17.07
C ALA A 171 0.46 -12.95 -17.71
N ASP A 172 1.76 -13.08 -18.00
CA ASP A 172 2.35 -14.33 -18.52
C ASP A 172 2.56 -15.39 -17.43
N ALA A 173 3.04 -14.96 -16.26
CA ALA A 173 3.41 -15.86 -15.16
C ALA A 173 2.20 -16.31 -14.32
N PHE A 174 1.16 -15.48 -14.19
CA PHE A 174 0.06 -15.68 -13.25
C PHE A 174 -1.32 -15.52 -13.90
N PRO A 175 -1.67 -16.31 -14.95
CA PRO A 175 -3.00 -16.24 -15.58
C PRO A 175 -4.08 -16.57 -14.54
N GLY A 176 -5.22 -15.84 -14.59
CA GLY A 176 -6.33 -15.99 -13.64
C GLY A 176 -6.15 -15.27 -12.31
N SER A 177 -5.01 -14.63 -12.07
CA SER A 177 -4.77 -13.87 -10.85
C SER A 177 -5.24 -12.42 -10.96
N MET A 178 -5.13 -11.67 -9.86
CA MET A 178 -5.53 -10.27 -9.76
C MET A 178 -4.42 -9.42 -9.14
N LEU A 179 -4.12 -8.30 -9.75
CA LEU A 179 -3.28 -7.25 -9.20
C LEU A 179 -4.15 -6.10 -8.68
N VAL A 180 -3.88 -5.65 -7.46
CA VAL A 180 -4.54 -4.50 -6.85
C VAL A 180 -3.50 -3.50 -6.38
N PHE A 181 -3.67 -2.23 -6.72
CA PHE A 181 -2.78 -1.15 -6.27
C PHE A 181 -3.52 0.18 -6.25
N ASP A 182 -2.99 1.12 -5.51
CA ASP A 182 -3.50 2.48 -5.52
C ASP A 182 -2.76 3.35 -6.55
N ALA A 183 -3.49 4.26 -7.15
CA ALA A 183 -2.99 5.20 -8.14
C ALA A 183 -3.64 6.58 -7.99
N ALA A 184 -2.98 7.59 -8.56
CA ALA A 184 -3.49 8.94 -8.60
C ALA A 184 -3.01 9.65 -9.86
N ASN A 185 -3.63 10.77 -10.22
CA ASN A 185 -3.21 11.54 -11.39
C ASN A 185 -1.84 12.22 -11.18
N ARG A 186 -1.24 12.69 -12.27
CA ARG A 186 0.10 13.31 -12.26
C ARG A 186 0.22 14.49 -11.28
N THR A 187 -0.84 15.26 -11.09
CA THR A 187 -0.84 16.41 -10.16
C THR A 187 -0.73 15.94 -8.72
N ALA A 188 -1.53 14.94 -8.35
CA ALA A 188 -1.50 14.33 -7.01
C ALA A 188 -0.14 13.66 -6.75
N VAL A 189 0.38 12.87 -7.70
CA VAL A 189 1.69 12.21 -7.59
C VAL A 189 2.81 13.22 -7.36
N LYS A 190 2.83 14.34 -8.12
CA LYS A 190 3.80 15.42 -7.90
C LYS A 190 3.63 16.09 -6.53
N MET A 191 2.41 16.29 -6.07
CA MET A 191 2.13 16.89 -4.77
C MET A 191 2.58 15.97 -3.64
N ILE A 192 2.24 14.68 -3.71
CA ILE A 192 2.66 13.65 -2.76
C ILE A 192 4.20 13.59 -2.70
N ALA A 193 4.86 13.48 -3.85
CA ALA A 193 6.32 13.46 -3.93
C ALA A 193 6.93 14.71 -3.27
N LYS A 194 6.41 15.91 -3.57
CA LYS A 194 6.90 17.15 -2.99
C LYS A 194 6.70 17.26 -1.48
N THR A 195 5.60 16.72 -0.96
CA THR A 195 5.25 16.82 0.46
C THR A 195 5.95 15.73 1.27
N TRP A 196 5.85 14.48 0.83
CA TRP A 196 6.38 13.30 1.55
C TRP A 196 7.90 13.19 1.46
N LEU A 197 8.47 13.33 0.26
CA LEU A 197 9.92 13.21 0.07
C LEU A 197 10.67 14.37 0.75
N ARG A 198 10.07 15.58 0.78
CA ARG A 198 10.63 16.72 1.52
C ARG A 198 10.64 16.49 3.02
N THR A 199 9.56 15.93 3.58
CA THR A 199 9.46 15.65 5.02
C THR A 199 10.42 14.53 5.43
N ALA A 200 10.59 13.52 4.57
CA ALA A 200 11.51 12.42 4.80
C ALA A 200 12.98 12.76 4.47
N LYS A 201 13.27 13.98 3.98
CA LYS A 201 14.62 14.41 3.54
C LYS A 201 15.27 13.47 2.51
N ILE A 202 14.48 12.68 1.80
CA ILE A 202 14.94 11.72 0.80
C ILE A 202 15.21 12.50 -0.49
N LYS A 203 16.50 12.54 -0.88
CA LYS A 203 16.96 13.05 -2.16
C LYS A 203 16.96 11.87 -3.12
N ASP A 204 16.65 11.95 -4.34
CA ASP A 204 16.80 10.90 -5.37
C ASP A 204 15.72 9.81 -5.47
N VAL A 205 14.60 9.92 -4.76
CA VAL A 205 13.42 9.08 -5.01
C VAL A 205 12.33 9.91 -5.66
N GLY A 206 11.97 9.59 -6.91
CA GLY A 206 10.86 10.21 -7.63
C GLY A 206 9.60 9.33 -7.56
N ALA A 207 8.43 9.94 -7.48
CA ALA A 207 7.18 9.25 -7.77
C ALA A 207 6.82 9.56 -9.23
N TYR A 208 6.83 8.54 -10.10
CA TYR A 208 6.73 8.72 -11.55
C TYR A 208 5.47 8.14 -12.16
N PHE A 209 5.00 7.02 -11.61
CA PHE A 209 3.82 6.34 -12.11
C PHE A 209 2.56 7.09 -11.66
N ALA A 210 1.77 7.54 -12.63
CA ALA A 210 0.53 8.26 -12.40
C ALA A 210 -0.53 7.76 -13.37
N VAL A 211 -1.77 7.59 -12.89
CA VAL A 211 -2.91 7.11 -13.67
C VAL A 211 -4.10 8.00 -13.38
N SER A 212 -4.70 8.56 -14.42
CA SER A 212 -5.90 9.40 -14.30
C SER A 212 -7.17 8.60 -14.60
N ASP A 213 -7.13 7.76 -15.65
CA ASP A 213 -8.18 6.81 -16.01
C ASP A 213 -7.55 5.44 -16.22
N ALA A 214 -7.72 4.58 -15.21
CA ALA A 214 -7.07 3.27 -15.21
C ALA A 214 -7.50 2.43 -16.41
N LYS A 215 -8.78 2.41 -16.77
CA LYS A 215 -9.26 1.58 -17.87
C LYS A 215 -8.68 2.01 -19.22
N SER A 216 -8.73 3.29 -19.54
CA SER A 216 -8.24 3.78 -20.82
C SER A 216 -6.72 3.77 -20.94
N GLU A 217 -5.99 3.96 -19.83
CA GLU A 217 -4.53 4.04 -19.83
C GLU A 217 -3.84 2.67 -19.71
N LEU A 218 -4.44 1.70 -19.00
CA LEU A 218 -3.79 0.42 -18.69
C LEU A 218 -4.30 -0.74 -19.55
N SER A 219 -5.58 -0.76 -19.97
CA SER A 219 -6.09 -1.85 -20.83
C SER A 219 -5.32 -2.02 -22.16
N PRO A 220 -4.77 -0.96 -22.78
CA PRO A 220 -3.98 -1.12 -24.00
C PRO A 220 -2.62 -1.77 -23.79
N TRP A 221 -2.18 -2.03 -22.57
CA TRP A 221 -0.89 -2.65 -22.29
C TRP A 221 -0.84 -4.13 -22.69
N ASP A 222 -1.97 -4.82 -22.52
CA ASP A 222 -2.13 -6.23 -22.94
C ASP A 222 -3.63 -6.54 -23.08
N SER A 223 -4.02 -7.28 -24.12
CA SER A 223 -5.42 -7.62 -24.39
C SER A 223 -6.07 -8.53 -23.32
N ARG A 224 -5.26 -9.20 -22.52
CA ARG A 224 -5.71 -10.08 -21.43
C ARG A 224 -6.10 -9.30 -20.16
N LEU A 225 -5.78 -8.02 -20.07
CA LEU A 225 -6.01 -7.22 -18.87
C LEU A 225 -7.49 -6.80 -18.73
N GLN A 226 -8.08 -7.17 -17.63
CA GLN A 226 -9.40 -6.72 -17.21
C GLN A 226 -9.25 -5.62 -16.17
N VAL A 227 -9.26 -4.36 -16.62
CA VAL A 227 -8.96 -3.20 -15.77
C VAL A 227 -10.24 -2.56 -15.25
N SER A 228 -10.29 -2.35 -13.94
CA SER A 228 -11.31 -1.55 -13.27
C SER A 228 -10.68 -0.68 -12.19
N SER A 229 -11.37 0.37 -11.76
CA SER A 229 -10.92 1.19 -10.65
C SER A 229 -12.08 1.77 -9.86
N ARG A 230 -11.79 2.16 -8.62
CA ARG A 230 -12.73 2.73 -7.66
C ARG A 230 -12.01 3.77 -6.82
N GLY A 231 -12.62 4.93 -6.60
CA GLY A 231 -12.03 5.94 -5.72
C GLY A 231 -11.74 5.35 -4.35
N TYR A 232 -10.57 5.58 -3.80
CA TYR A 232 -10.32 5.12 -2.46
C TYR A 232 -10.85 6.11 -1.43
N MET A 233 -10.99 5.71 -0.18
CA MET A 233 -11.75 6.38 0.87
C MET A 233 -13.26 6.35 0.61
N LEU A 234 -13.82 7.25 -0.22
CA LEU A 234 -15.28 7.36 -0.45
C LEU A 234 -15.82 6.26 -1.37
N GLY A 235 -14.99 5.60 -2.13
CA GLY A 235 -15.38 4.44 -2.91
C GLY A 235 -15.72 3.21 -2.04
N TYR A 236 -15.18 3.12 -0.82
CA TYR A 236 -15.30 1.98 0.10
C TYR A 236 -16.00 2.34 1.41
N SER A 237 -15.94 3.59 1.84
CA SER A 237 -16.56 4.09 3.06
C SER A 237 -17.23 5.43 2.81
N ASP A 238 -18.33 5.71 3.48
CA ASP A 238 -18.95 7.03 3.43
C ASP A 238 -18.33 8.05 4.40
N LEU A 239 -17.39 7.60 5.22
CA LEU A 239 -16.69 8.38 6.25
C LEU A 239 -17.67 9.13 7.19
N LYS A 240 -18.87 8.57 7.44
CA LYS A 240 -19.89 9.18 8.30
C LYS A 240 -19.66 8.96 9.80
N ASP A 241 -18.49 8.47 10.19
CA ASP A 241 -18.15 8.37 11.61
C ASP A 241 -18.16 9.78 12.26
N PRO A 242 -18.72 9.93 13.47
CA PRO A 242 -18.77 11.22 14.17
C PRO A 242 -17.39 11.86 14.41
N SER A 243 -16.32 11.05 14.49
CA SER A 243 -14.95 11.53 14.66
C SER A 243 -14.39 12.20 13.41
N VAL A 244 -14.99 11.94 12.22
CA VAL A 244 -14.54 12.49 10.93
C VAL A 244 -15.30 13.78 10.62
N SER A 245 -14.57 14.90 10.56
CA SER A 245 -15.15 16.20 10.27
C SER A 245 -15.73 16.27 8.85
N GLY A 246 -16.73 17.14 8.64
CA GLY A 246 -17.27 17.42 7.30
C GLY A 246 -16.21 17.94 6.33
N PHE A 247 -15.22 18.66 6.84
CA PHE A 247 -14.07 19.13 6.06
C PHE A 247 -13.22 17.96 5.52
N PHE A 248 -12.98 16.92 6.30
CA PHE A 248 -12.24 15.75 5.82
C PHE A 248 -13.00 14.96 4.77
N ARG A 249 -14.34 14.86 4.89
CA ARG A 249 -15.17 14.29 3.84
C ARG A 249 -15.13 15.11 2.54
N PHE A 250 -15.04 16.43 2.66
CA PHE A 250 -14.82 17.30 1.49
C PHE A 250 -13.44 17.06 0.86
N LEU A 251 -12.37 17.00 1.66
CA LEU A 251 -11.04 16.69 1.15
C LEU A 251 -10.97 15.31 0.47
N ALA A 252 -11.64 14.31 1.02
CA ALA A 252 -11.74 12.98 0.41
C ALA A 252 -12.42 13.04 -0.97
N ARG A 253 -13.49 13.85 -1.13
CA ARG A 253 -14.12 14.07 -2.45
C ARG A 253 -13.19 14.73 -3.45
N VAL A 254 -12.38 15.68 -3.00
CA VAL A 254 -11.37 16.32 -3.86
C VAL A 254 -10.30 15.31 -4.26
N GLY A 255 -9.88 14.44 -3.34
CA GLY A 255 -8.93 13.36 -3.61
C GLY A 255 -9.47 12.40 -4.68
N ASP A 256 -10.61 11.78 -4.44
CA ASP A 256 -11.21 10.81 -5.36
C ASP A 256 -11.61 11.44 -6.71
N GLY A 257 -12.19 12.64 -6.69
CA GLY A 257 -12.67 13.32 -7.88
C GLY A 257 -11.60 14.07 -8.66
N GLY A 258 -10.95 15.05 -8.00
CA GLY A 258 -10.01 15.97 -8.65
C GLY A 258 -8.61 15.42 -8.81
N MET A 259 -8.11 14.67 -7.83
CA MET A 259 -6.79 14.06 -7.85
C MET A 259 -6.79 12.65 -8.43
N LYS A 260 -7.99 12.10 -8.72
CA LYS A 260 -8.15 10.72 -9.23
C LYS A 260 -7.45 9.68 -8.35
N MET A 261 -7.55 9.87 -7.04
CA MET A 261 -7.06 8.90 -6.08
C MET A 261 -7.97 7.67 -6.11
N GLN A 262 -7.42 6.52 -6.49
CA GLN A 262 -8.21 5.34 -6.81
C GLN A 262 -7.47 4.05 -6.46
N ILE A 263 -8.21 3.03 -6.10
CA ILE A 263 -7.74 1.64 -6.11
C ILE A 263 -7.97 1.09 -7.52
N VAL A 264 -6.91 0.66 -8.15
CA VAL A 264 -6.93 0.01 -9.46
C VAL A 264 -6.86 -1.50 -9.28
N LYS A 265 -7.67 -2.19 -10.05
CA LYS A 265 -7.72 -3.64 -10.09
C LYS A 265 -7.52 -4.12 -11.52
N ILE A 266 -6.54 -5.02 -11.70
CA ILE A 266 -6.22 -5.66 -12.97
C ILE A 266 -6.39 -7.16 -12.81
N GLY A 267 -7.39 -7.75 -13.43
CA GLY A 267 -7.50 -9.20 -13.60
C GLY A 267 -6.67 -9.66 -14.79
N PHE A 268 -5.91 -10.74 -14.64
CA PHE A 268 -5.15 -11.36 -15.71
C PHE A 268 -5.97 -12.50 -16.32
N GLY A 269 -6.54 -12.28 -17.51
CA GLY A 269 -7.27 -13.32 -18.24
C GLY A 269 -6.37 -14.53 -18.54
N GLY A 270 -6.97 -15.73 -18.61
CA GLY A 270 -6.27 -16.92 -19.08
C GLY A 270 -5.80 -16.76 -20.53
N LYS A 271 -4.77 -17.49 -20.94
CA LYS A 271 -4.46 -17.68 -22.36
C LYS A 271 -5.62 -18.50 -22.96
N GLU A 272 -6.32 -17.95 -23.96
CA GLU A 272 -7.22 -18.73 -24.80
C GLU A 272 -6.46 -19.83 -25.54
#